data_4e9604db5c0163b830489c04b42840a9
#
_entry.id   4e9604db5c0163b830489c04b42840a9
#
_cell.length_a   1.000
_cell.length_b   1.000
_cell.length_c   1.000
_cell.angle_alpha   90.00
_cell.angle_beta   90.00
_cell.angle_gamma   90.00
#
_symmetry.space_group_name_H-M   'P 1'
#
loop_
_entity.id
_entity.type
_entity.pdbx_description
1 polymer ?
#
loop_
_entity_poly.entity_id
_entity_poly.type
_entity_poly.pdbx_seq_one_letter_code
_entity_poly.pdbx_strand_id
1 'polypeptide(L)'
;MKNAETPVVKVVLYGAMSSLGSALMAELLRRQHEVIAILDDLTALAPRPGLRTKSGDLLDAERVHQSVAGSSVVICLLNAPGLPLSSDHVEKSIVLGPVEQVLAVDALIDGLQAANVSRLFVIGEFEALDDPENAEPLQRHAAKEIREALQSSPLHWTLVNAPRSVAGLTIEHFSQVGRALEPGLAEPLERLNRVAVGISDELRLNLHLRQHVDFVAAS
;
A
#
# COMPACT_ATOMS: atom_id res chain seq x y z
N MET A 1 19.39 14.64 28.30
CA MET A 1 18.10 14.42 27.61
C MET A 1 18.28 13.13 26.80
N LYS A 2 17.55 12.05 27.11
CA LYS A 2 17.52 10.85 26.27
C LYS A 2 16.76 11.23 24.99
N ASN A 3 17.43 11.19 23.85
CA ASN A 3 16.76 11.25 22.57
C ASN A 3 15.75 10.11 22.54
N ALA A 4 14.46 10.44 22.41
CA ALA A 4 13.43 9.43 22.16
C ALA A 4 13.69 8.88 20.74
N GLU A 5 14.38 7.74 20.66
CA GLU A 5 14.53 7.04 19.41
C GLU A 5 13.14 6.67 18.90
N THR A 6 12.85 7.05 17.68
CA THR A 6 11.60 6.63 17.02
C THR A 6 11.65 5.11 16.90
N PRO A 7 10.67 4.37 17.45
CA PRO A 7 10.69 2.92 17.36
C PRO A 7 10.70 2.48 15.89
N VAL A 8 11.62 1.60 15.54
CA VAL A 8 11.72 0.99 14.21
C VAL A 8 10.48 0.11 13.99
N VAL A 9 9.73 0.40 12.93
CA VAL A 9 8.56 -0.38 12.52
C VAL A 9 8.97 -1.25 11.33
N LYS A 10 8.58 -2.52 11.35
CA LYS A 10 8.75 -3.43 10.21
C LYS A 10 7.48 -3.41 9.37
N VAL A 11 7.58 -2.85 8.17
CA VAL A 11 6.47 -2.63 7.24
C VAL A 11 6.54 -3.62 6.09
N VAL A 12 5.48 -4.37 5.86
CA VAL A 12 5.29 -5.12 4.61
C VAL A 12 4.53 -4.24 3.63
N LEU A 13 5.01 -4.16 2.39
CA LEU A 13 4.45 -3.32 1.34
C LEU A 13 4.14 -4.16 0.09
N TYR A 14 2.85 -4.29 -0.22
CA TYR A 14 2.35 -4.75 -1.52
C TYR A 14 2.15 -3.55 -2.45
N GLY A 15 2.55 -3.69 -3.71
CA GLY A 15 2.47 -2.61 -4.70
C GLY A 15 3.66 -1.63 -4.66
N ALA A 16 4.81 -2.09 -4.16
CA ALA A 16 6.04 -1.34 -4.04
C ALA A 16 6.54 -0.73 -5.37
N MET A 17 6.21 -1.35 -6.51
CA MET A 17 6.64 -0.91 -7.85
C MET A 17 5.81 0.25 -8.42
N SER A 18 4.68 0.58 -7.80
CA SER A 18 3.90 1.76 -8.19
C SER A 18 4.58 3.06 -7.77
N SER A 19 4.16 4.19 -8.33
CA SER A 19 4.69 5.51 -7.96
C SER A 19 4.44 5.86 -6.49
N LEU A 20 3.24 5.57 -5.96
CA LEU A 20 2.95 5.76 -4.55
C LEU A 20 3.70 4.76 -3.66
N GLY A 21 3.84 3.50 -4.10
CA GLY A 21 4.67 2.50 -3.42
C GLY A 21 6.14 2.93 -3.34
N SER A 22 6.67 3.50 -4.41
CA SER A 22 8.01 4.09 -4.48
C SER A 22 8.18 5.27 -3.51
N ALA A 23 7.18 6.16 -3.43
CA ALA A 23 7.17 7.26 -2.48
C ALA A 23 7.13 6.77 -1.02
N LEU A 24 6.28 5.78 -0.73
CA LEU A 24 6.18 5.15 0.59
C LEU A 24 7.49 4.47 0.99
N MET A 25 8.10 3.68 0.09
CA MET A 25 9.40 3.06 0.38
C MET A 25 10.46 4.10 0.72
N ALA A 26 10.57 5.16 -0.10
CA ALA A 26 11.55 6.22 0.13
C ALA A 26 11.34 6.90 1.49
N GLU A 27 10.09 7.24 1.83
CA GLU A 27 9.77 7.91 3.09
C GLU A 27 9.98 7.00 4.31
N LEU A 28 9.56 5.73 4.24
CA LEU A 28 9.74 4.76 5.31
C LEU A 28 11.23 4.48 5.59
N LEU A 29 12.04 4.31 4.53
CA LEU A 29 13.49 4.12 4.66
C LEU A 29 14.18 5.38 5.19
N ARG A 30 13.74 6.58 4.76
CA ARG A 30 14.23 7.85 5.31
C ARG A 30 13.98 7.98 6.81
N ARG A 31 12.86 7.43 7.30
CA ARG A 31 12.52 7.36 8.73
C ARG A 31 13.18 6.18 9.46
N GLN A 32 14.07 5.43 8.79
CA GLN A 32 14.78 4.28 9.34
C GLN A 32 13.87 3.10 9.74
N HIS A 33 12.70 2.97 9.09
CA HIS A 33 11.88 1.77 9.20
C HIS A 33 12.45 0.63 8.34
N GLU A 34 12.16 -0.62 8.72
CA GLU A 34 12.42 -1.78 7.88
C GLU A 34 11.26 -1.99 6.90
N VAL A 35 11.57 -2.08 5.61
CA VAL A 35 10.56 -2.32 4.55
C VAL A 35 10.79 -3.69 3.93
N ILE A 36 9.73 -4.48 3.83
CA ILE A 36 9.69 -5.74 3.09
C ILE A 36 8.75 -5.53 1.90
N ALA A 37 9.30 -5.35 0.72
CA ALA A 37 8.53 -5.26 -0.52
C ALA A 37 8.14 -6.67 -1.00
N ILE A 38 6.85 -6.91 -1.22
CA ILE A 38 6.36 -8.18 -1.74
C ILE A 38 6.24 -8.06 -3.26
N LEU A 39 6.99 -8.92 -3.98
CA LEU A 39 7.20 -8.85 -5.43
C LEU A 39 7.18 -10.23 -6.07
N ASP A 40 6.85 -10.30 -7.35
CA ASP A 40 7.06 -11.50 -8.18
C ASP A 40 8.54 -11.64 -8.56
N ASP A 41 9.15 -10.55 -9.03
CA ASP A 41 10.58 -10.51 -9.35
C ASP A 41 11.36 -9.85 -8.19
N LEU A 42 12.07 -10.66 -7.43
CA LEU A 42 12.85 -10.21 -6.28
C LEU A 42 14.04 -9.33 -6.66
N THR A 43 14.42 -9.30 -7.93
CA THR A 43 15.52 -8.47 -8.47
C THR A 43 15.07 -7.13 -9.00
N ALA A 44 13.77 -6.86 -9.06
CA ALA A 44 13.19 -5.63 -9.59
C ALA A 44 13.59 -4.36 -8.80
N LEU A 45 13.98 -4.52 -7.53
CA LEU A 45 14.46 -3.43 -6.69
C LEU A 45 15.95 -3.60 -6.37
N ALA A 46 16.72 -2.54 -6.56
CA ALA A 46 18.12 -2.53 -6.14
C ALA A 46 18.25 -2.66 -4.62
N PRO A 47 19.23 -3.41 -4.11
CA PRO A 47 19.49 -3.53 -2.67
C PRO A 47 19.71 -2.17 -2.00
N ARG A 48 19.06 -1.96 -0.85
CA ARG A 48 19.17 -0.74 -0.04
C ARG A 48 19.17 -1.07 1.44
N PRO A 49 19.87 -0.31 2.30
CA PRO A 49 19.75 -0.46 3.74
C PRO A 49 18.29 -0.36 4.19
N GLY A 50 17.85 -1.31 5.02
CA GLY A 50 16.48 -1.34 5.52
C GLY A 50 15.43 -1.90 4.56
N LEU A 51 15.76 -2.17 3.29
CA LEU A 51 14.86 -2.77 2.30
C LEU A 51 15.19 -4.25 2.09
N ARG A 52 14.16 -5.08 2.13
CA ARG A 52 14.20 -6.49 1.73
C ARG A 52 13.11 -6.77 0.72
N THR A 53 13.33 -7.76 -0.12
CA THR A 53 12.31 -8.26 -1.06
C THR A 53 11.89 -9.67 -0.64
N LYS A 54 10.64 -10.02 -0.85
CA LYS A 54 10.07 -11.33 -0.57
C LYS A 54 9.02 -11.67 -1.62
N SER A 55 8.90 -12.94 -1.96
CA SER A 55 7.81 -13.41 -2.80
C SER A 55 6.52 -13.52 -2.01
N GLY A 56 5.37 -13.44 -2.69
CA GLY A 56 4.07 -13.64 -2.09
C GLY A 56 3.01 -13.88 -3.16
N ASP A 57 1.78 -14.08 -2.70
CA ASP A 57 0.59 -14.09 -3.53
C ASP A 57 -0.51 -13.38 -2.74
N LEU A 58 -1.05 -12.33 -3.33
CA LEU A 58 -2.03 -11.48 -2.65
C LEU A 58 -3.44 -12.11 -2.62
N LEU A 59 -3.70 -13.13 -3.46
CA LEU A 59 -4.99 -13.82 -3.50
C LEU A 59 -5.02 -15.12 -2.67
N ASP A 60 -3.89 -15.48 -2.05
CA ASP A 60 -3.77 -16.68 -1.23
C ASP A 60 -3.47 -16.31 0.23
N ALA A 61 -4.42 -16.55 1.13
CA ALA A 61 -4.30 -16.21 2.55
C ALA A 61 -3.08 -16.86 3.25
N GLU A 62 -2.71 -18.10 2.88
CA GLU A 62 -1.54 -18.77 3.44
C GLU A 62 -0.23 -18.12 2.94
N ARG A 63 -0.17 -17.71 1.67
CA ARG A 63 0.96 -16.96 1.12
C ARG A 63 1.05 -15.56 1.73
N VAL A 64 -0.08 -14.90 1.97
CA VAL A 64 -0.12 -13.66 2.73
C VAL A 64 0.42 -13.89 4.13
N HIS A 65 -0.09 -14.89 4.87
CA HIS A 65 0.41 -15.25 6.21
C HIS A 65 1.94 -15.39 6.22
N GLN A 66 2.50 -16.19 5.30
CA GLN A 66 3.94 -16.41 5.20
C GLN A 66 4.72 -15.13 4.89
N SER A 67 4.18 -14.26 4.04
CA SER A 67 4.85 -13.02 3.63
C SER A 67 4.86 -11.95 4.72
N VAL A 68 3.80 -11.87 5.56
CA VAL A 68 3.66 -10.82 6.59
C VAL A 68 4.14 -11.24 7.97
N ALA A 69 4.46 -12.52 8.18
CA ALA A 69 4.87 -13.04 9.48
C ALA A 69 6.05 -12.24 10.08
N GLY A 70 5.88 -11.82 11.34
CA GLY A 70 6.86 -11.05 12.09
C GLY A 70 6.98 -9.58 11.65
N SER A 71 6.03 -9.07 10.86
CA SER A 71 5.90 -7.62 10.59
C SER A 71 5.06 -6.93 11.67
N SER A 72 5.17 -5.60 11.72
CA SER A 72 4.35 -4.76 12.63
C SER A 72 3.11 -4.22 11.93
N VAL A 73 3.20 -4.01 10.61
CA VAL A 73 2.14 -3.41 9.81
C VAL A 73 2.23 -3.86 8.36
N VAL A 74 1.09 -3.94 7.71
CA VAL A 74 0.97 -4.20 6.27
C VAL A 74 0.34 -2.99 5.58
N ILE A 75 0.94 -2.58 4.46
CA ILE A 75 0.40 -1.59 3.53
C ILE A 75 0.17 -2.29 2.20
N CYS A 76 -1.04 -2.24 1.69
CA CYS A 76 -1.41 -2.82 0.39
C CYS A 76 -2.01 -1.74 -0.52
N LEU A 77 -1.37 -1.53 -1.68
CA LEU A 77 -1.88 -0.67 -2.74
C LEU A 77 -2.61 -1.55 -3.76
N LEU A 78 -3.94 -1.61 -3.67
CA LEU A 78 -4.77 -2.51 -4.51
C LEU A 78 -4.73 -2.15 -5.99
N ASN A 79 -4.53 -0.88 -6.32
CA ASN A 79 -4.49 -0.39 -7.71
C ASN A 79 -3.06 -0.32 -8.27
N ALA A 80 -2.09 -0.92 -7.58
CA ALA A 80 -0.72 -0.94 -8.05
C ALA A 80 -0.54 -1.94 -9.21
N PRO A 81 0.25 -1.60 -10.23
CA PRO A 81 0.68 -2.58 -11.22
C PRO A 81 1.68 -3.56 -10.59
N GLY A 82 1.71 -4.79 -11.12
CA GLY A 82 2.70 -5.79 -10.72
C GLY A 82 2.57 -6.26 -9.28
N LEU A 83 1.34 -6.34 -8.77
CA LEU A 83 1.06 -7.04 -7.52
C LEU A 83 1.39 -8.53 -7.68
N PRO A 84 1.97 -9.18 -6.67
CA PRO A 84 2.31 -10.60 -6.73
C PRO A 84 1.03 -11.44 -6.70
N LEU A 85 0.75 -12.11 -7.80
CA LEU A 85 -0.41 -12.97 -8.02
C LEU A 85 0.05 -14.29 -8.61
N SER A 86 -0.52 -15.41 -8.17
CA SER A 86 -0.26 -16.72 -8.77
C SER A 86 -0.59 -16.72 -10.26
N SER A 87 0.32 -17.26 -11.05
CA SER A 87 0.31 -17.24 -12.51
C SER A 87 -0.86 -18.00 -13.17
N ASP A 88 -1.67 -18.69 -12.40
CA ASP A 88 -2.77 -19.51 -12.94
C ASP A 88 -4.04 -18.71 -13.27
N HIS A 89 -4.13 -17.47 -12.86
CA HIS A 89 -5.39 -16.70 -12.94
C HIS A 89 -5.29 -15.31 -13.58
N VAL A 90 -4.10 -14.73 -13.80
CA VAL A 90 -4.01 -13.34 -14.29
C VAL A 90 -2.83 -13.16 -15.26
N GLU A 91 -3.06 -12.55 -16.41
CA GLU A 91 -2.00 -12.05 -17.28
C GLU A 91 -1.11 -11.05 -16.53
N LYS A 92 0.19 -11.24 -16.56
CA LYS A 92 1.24 -10.62 -15.72
C LYS A 92 1.37 -9.08 -15.75
N SER A 93 0.36 -8.35 -16.14
CA SER A 93 0.49 -6.88 -16.29
C SER A 93 -0.74 -6.09 -15.85
N ILE A 94 -1.63 -6.69 -15.09
CA ILE A 94 -2.97 -6.13 -14.87
C ILE A 94 -3.06 -5.57 -13.46
N VAL A 95 -3.63 -4.38 -13.35
CA VAL A 95 -4.17 -3.83 -12.11
C VAL A 95 -5.37 -4.71 -11.73
N LEU A 96 -5.52 -5.05 -10.46
CA LEU A 96 -6.65 -5.84 -9.97
C LEU A 96 -7.98 -5.20 -10.34
N GLY A 97 -8.88 -5.99 -10.93
CA GLY A 97 -10.26 -5.59 -11.11
C GLY A 97 -11.02 -5.54 -9.77
N PRO A 98 -12.24 -4.98 -9.77
CA PRO A 98 -13.00 -4.82 -8.54
C PRO A 98 -13.23 -6.13 -7.77
N VAL A 99 -13.48 -7.24 -8.46
CA VAL A 99 -13.69 -8.56 -7.82
C VAL A 99 -12.40 -9.09 -7.20
N GLU A 100 -11.29 -9.00 -7.91
CA GLU A 100 -9.98 -9.43 -7.40
C GLU A 100 -9.52 -8.56 -6.22
N GLN A 101 -9.90 -7.29 -6.17
CA GLN A 101 -9.63 -6.42 -5.03
C GLN A 101 -10.35 -6.89 -3.76
N VAL A 102 -11.60 -7.36 -3.87
CA VAL A 102 -12.33 -7.95 -2.74
C VAL A 102 -11.61 -9.21 -2.26
N LEU A 103 -11.29 -10.14 -3.17
CA LEU A 103 -10.57 -11.37 -2.84
C LEU A 103 -9.21 -11.09 -2.19
N ALA A 104 -8.49 -10.09 -2.67
CA ALA A 104 -7.20 -9.68 -2.10
C ALA A 104 -7.37 -9.16 -0.65
N VAL A 105 -8.41 -8.39 -0.37
CA VAL A 105 -8.67 -7.88 0.98
C VAL A 105 -9.09 -9.01 1.92
N ASP A 106 -9.90 -9.96 1.48
CA ASP A 106 -10.27 -11.13 2.27
C ASP A 106 -9.02 -11.97 2.62
N ALA A 107 -8.16 -12.25 1.62
CA ALA A 107 -6.91 -12.96 1.85
C ALA A 107 -5.95 -12.21 2.79
N LEU A 108 -5.91 -10.87 2.71
CA LEU A 108 -5.15 -10.04 3.66
C LEU A 108 -5.71 -10.16 5.07
N ILE A 109 -7.03 -10.08 5.25
CA ILE A 109 -7.66 -10.19 6.58
C ILE A 109 -7.31 -11.54 7.21
N ASP A 110 -7.49 -12.62 6.49
CA ASP A 110 -7.23 -13.98 6.99
C ASP A 110 -5.74 -14.21 7.26
N GLY A 111 -4.88 -13.83 6.32
CA GLY A 111 -3.43 -14.00 6.45
C GLY A 111 -2.83 -13.17 7.58
N LEU A 112 -3.30 -11.93 7.80
CA LEU A 112 -2.84 -11.08 8.89
C LEU A 112 -3.28 -11.63 10.25
N GLN A 113 -4.52 -12.10 10.36
CA GLN A 113 -5.03 -12.73 11.58
C GLN A 113 -4.19 -13.95 11.94
N ALA A 114 -3.92 -14.85 10.97
CA ALA A 114 -3.08 -16.02 11.16
C ALA A 114 -1.66 -15.66 11.59
N ALA A 115 -1.10 -14.55 11.08
CA ALA A 115 0.23 -14.06 11.42
C ALA A 115 0.28 -13.24 12.73
N ASN A 116 -0.86 -12.98 13.39
CA ASN A 116 -0.98 -12.06 14.53
C ASN A 116 -0.49 -10.63 14.21
N VAL A 117 -0.70 -10.18 12.98
CA VAL A 117 -0.44 -8.79 12.55
C VAL A 117 -1.76 -8.04 12.56
N SER A 118 -1.88 -7.00 13.38
CA SER A 118 -3.16 -6.32 13.57
C SER A 118 -3.33 -5.04 12.75
N ARG A 119 -2.24 -4.41 12.26
CA ARG A 119 -2.30 -3.10 11.58
C ARG A 119 -2.27 -3.27 10.07
N LEU A 120 -3.30 -2.75 9.39
CA LEU A 120 -3.48 -2.84 7.94
C LEU A 120 -3.84 -1.46 7.35
N PHE A 121 -3.12 -1.06 6.30
CA PHE A 121 -3.54 0.00 5.38
C PHE A 121 -3.95 -0.62 4.06
N VAL A 122 -5.16 -0.34 3.62
CA VAL A 122 -5.65 -0.68 2.29
C VAL A 122 -5.76 0.62 1.51
N ILE A 123 -4.98 0.75 0.45
CA ILE A 123 -4.87 1.97 -0.34
C ILE A 123 -5.36 1.68 -1.76
N GLY A 124 -6.26 2.52 -2.27
CA GLY A 124 -6.85 2.32 -3.59
C GLY A 124 -7.67 3.52 -4.05
N GLU A 125 -8.52 3.29 -5.03
CA GLU A 125 -9.50 4.24 -5.53
C GLU A 125 -10.86 3.91 -4.92
N PHE A 126 -11.23 4.63 -3.87
CA PHE A 126 -12.46 4.38 -3.09
C PHE A 126 -13.44 5.55 -3.17
N GLU A 127 -13.35 6.38 -4.20
CA GLU A 127 -14.27 7.52 -4.44
C GLU A 127 -15.73 7.06 -4.44
N ALA A 128 -15.99 5.82 -4.85
CA ALA A 128 -17.34 5.22 -4.82
C ALA A 128 -17.95 5.12 -3.41
N LEU A 129 -17.16 5.25 -2.35
CA LEU A 129 -17.67 5.31 -0.97
C LEU A 129 -18.17 6.70 -0.60
N ASP A 130 -17.62 7.74 -1.21
CA ASP A 130 -17.93 9.15 -0.94
C ASP A 130 -18.99 9.67 -1.93
N ASP A 131 -18.92 9.22 -3.19
CA ASP A 131 -19.88 9.57 -4.26
C ASP A 131 -20.44 8.30 -4.95
N PRO A 132 -21.32 7.56 -4.30
CA PRO A 132 -21.84 6.30 -4.84
C PRO A 132 -22.75 6.47 -6.06
N GLU A 133 -23.33 7.65 -6.26
CA GLU A 133 -24.25 7.90 -7.37
C GLU A 133 -23.52 8.00 -8.72
N ASN A 134 -22.30 8.55 -8.70
CA ASN A 134 -21.47 8.73 -9.90
C ASN A 134 -20.50 7.57 -10.16
N ALA A 135 -20.43 6.60 -9.26
CA ALA A 135 -19.52 5.46 -9.39
C ALA A 135 -20.09 4.33 -10.27
N GLU A 136 -19.23 3.67 -11.01
CA GLU A 136 -19.56 2.45 -11.73
C GLU A 136 -20.14 1.38 -10.78
N PRO A 137 -21.23 0.66 -11.15
CA PRO A 137 -21.92 -0.26 -10.25
C PRO A 137 -21.01 -1.33 -9.65
N LEU A 138 -20.07 -1.86 -10.43
CA LEU A 138 -19.15 -2.91 -9.98
C LEU A 138 -18.12 -2.36 -8.99
N GLN A 139 -17.57 -1.18 -9.26
CA GLN A 139 -16.62 -0.50 -8.35
C GLN A 139 -17.30 -0.14 -7.03
N ARG A 140 -18.52 0.39 -7.08
CA ARG A 140 -19.32 0.70 -5.89
C ARG A 140 -19.58 -0.53 -5.04
N HIS A 141 -19.93 -1.65 -5.68
CA HIS A 141 -20.19 -2.92 -4.99
C HIS A 141 -18.91 -3.41 -4.30
N ALA A 142 -17.80 -3.47 -5.02
CA ALA A 142 -16.52 -3.91 -4.47
C ALA A 142 -16.02 -3.01 -3.32
N ALA A 143 -16.10 -1.69 -3.48
CA ALA A 143 -15.69 -0.76 -2.42
C ALA A 143 -16.54 -0.95 -1.14
N LYS A 144 -17.85 -1.20 -1.30
CA LYS A 144 -18.74 -1.51 -0.18
C LYS A 144 -18.38 -2.83 0.49
N GLU A 145 -18.17 -3.91 -0.28
CA GLU A 145 -17.77 -5.21 0.24
C GLU A 145 -16.44 -5.15 0.99
N ILE A 146 -15.43 -4.49 0.42
CA ILE A 146 -14.14 -4.25 1.07
C ILE A 146 -14.32 -3.55 2.41
N ARG A 147 -15.12 -2.48 2.46
CA ARG A 147 -15.38 -1.76 3.71
C ARG A 147 -16.10 -2.64 4.74
N GLU A 148 -17.10 -3.42 4.33
CA GLU A 148 -17.85 -4.33 5.21
C GLU A 148 -16.97 -5.46 5.75
N ALA A 149 -16.11 -6.06 4.92
CA ALA A 149 -15.14 -7.07 5.34
C ALA A 149 -14.16 -6.50 6.38
N LEU A 150 -13.58 -5.32 6.11
CA LEU A 150 -12.69 -4.64 7.06
C LEU A 150 -13.40 -4.29 8.36
N GLN A 151 -14.65 -3.79 8.32
CA GLN A 151 -15.44 -3.46 9.52
C GLN A 151 -15.73 -4.69 10.38
N SER A 152 -15.95 -5.84 9.76
CA SER A 152 -16.22 -7.11 10.43
C SER A 152 -14.95 -7.77 10.99
N SER A 153 -13.77 -7.37 10.50
CA SER A 153 -12.50 -7.92 10.95
C SER A 153 -12.05 -7.35 12.30
N PRO A 154 -11.21 -8.06 13.07
CA PRO A 154 -10.62 -7.55 14.31
C PRO A 154 -9.43 -6.61 14.06
N LEU A 155 -9.06 -6.35 12.81
CA LEU A 155 -7.88 -5.57 12.46
C LEU A 155 -8.03 -4.08 12.78
N HIS A 156 -6.91 -3.45 13.05
CA HIS A 156 -6.76 -2.00 13.12
C HIS A 156 -6.47 -1.48 11.70
N TRP A 157 -7.50 -1.39 10.88
CA TRP A 157 -7.37 -0.98 9.49
C TRP A 157 -7.51 0.53 9.29
N THR A 158 -6.91 1.04 8.23
CA THR A 158 -7.20 2.35 7.63
C THR A 158 -7.39 2.15 6.14
N LEU A 159 -8.56 2.55 5.64
CA LEU A 159 -8.87 2.55 4.22
C LEU A 159 -8.51 3.92 3.65
N VAL A 160 -7.66 3.95 2.64
CA VAL A 160 -7.10 5.21 2.11
C VAL A 160 -7.48 5.37 0.66
N ASN A 161 -8.23 6.44 0.35
CA ASN A 161 -8.43 6.89 -1.01
C ASN A 161 -7.23 7.76 -1.42
N ALA A 162 -6.47 7.32 -2.42
CA ALA A 162 -5.22 7.93 -2.81
C ALA A 162 -5.17 8.26 -4.30
N PRO A 163 -4.35 9.26 -4.70
CA PRO A 163 -4.17 9.62 -6.11
C PRO A 163 -3.71 8.44 -6.94
N ARG A 164 -4.15 8.41 -8.19
CA ARG A 164 -3.74 7.40 -9.17
C ARG A 164 -2.24 7.37 -9.35
N SER A 165 -1.73 6.17 -9.64
CA SER A 165 -0.33 5.96 -10.00
C SER A 165 0.05 6.74 -11.25
N VAL A 166 1.25 7.30 -11.25
CA VAL A 166 1.84 8.06 -12.36
C VAL A 166 3.00 7.25 -12.91
N ALA A 167 2.98 6.96 -14.21
CA ALA A 167 4.07 6.24 -14.86
C ALA A 167 5.39 7.04 -14.80
N GLY A 168 6.52 6.33 -14.75
CA GLY A 168 7.85 6.94 -14.79
C GLY A 168 8.42 7.38 -13.43
N LEU A 169 7.62 7.45 -12.37
CA LEU A 169 8.13 7.74 -11.03
C LEU A 169 8.54 6.47 -10.29
N THR A 170 9.81 6.39 -9.95
CA THR A 170 10.43 5.28 -9.20
C THR A 170 11.03 5.78 -7.88
N ILE A 171 11.46 4.87 -7.02
CA ILE A 171 12.04 5.18 -5.71
C ILE A 171 13.25 6.14 -5.82
N GLU A 172 13.99 6.12 -6.92
CA GLU A 172 15.11 7.02 -7.17
C GLU A 172 14.70 8.50 -7.19
N HIS A 173 13.53 8.79 -7.77
CA HIS A 173 12.98 10.14 -7.83
C HIS A 173 12.62 10.70 -6.46
N PHE A 174 12.16 9.84 -5.55
CA PHE A 174 11.81 10.23 -4.17
C PHE A 174 13.00 10.24 -3.21
N SER A 175 14.08 9.53 -3.55
CA SER A 175 15.24 9.37 -2.67
C SER A 175 16.35 10.43 -2.93
N GLN A 176 16.34 11.09 -4.08
CA GLN A 176 17.39 12.02 -4.49
C GLN A 176 16.87 13.46 -4.51
N VAL A 177 17.36 14.27 -3.57
CA VAL A 177 17.08 15.71 -3.57
C VAL A 177 17.88 16.38 -4.71
N GLY A 178 17.20 17.15 -5.55
CA GLY A 178 17.86 18.00 -6.56
C GLY A 178 18.12 17.34 -7.92
N ARG A 179 17.60 16.15 -8.19
CA ARG A 179 17.65 15.58 -9.55
C ARG A 179 16.72 16.36 -10.48
N ALA A 180 17.21 16.64 -11.70
CA ALA A 180 16.36 17.21 -12.75
C ALA A 180 15.23 16.21 -13.08
N LEU A 181 13.99 16.67 -12.94
CA LEU A 181 12.79 15.90 -13.30
C LEU A 181 12.40 16.20 -14.75
N GLU A 182 11.82 15.23 -15.40
CA GLU A 182 11.16 15.46 -16.68
C GLU A 182 10.00 16.46 -16.52
N PRO A 183 9.73 17.27 -17.56
CA PRO A 183 8.61 18.22 -17.54
C PRO A 183 7.29 17.49 -17.18
N GLY A 184 6.54 18.03 -16.22
CA GLY A 184 5.26 17.50 -15.78
C GLY A 184 5.31 16.47 -14.63
N LEU A 185 6.50 15.99 -14.22
CA LEU A 185 6.60 15.05 -13.08
C LEU A 185 6.73 15.72 -11.71
N ALA A 186 7.02 17.02 -11.66
CA ALA A 186 7.27 17.72 -10.39
C ALA A 186 6.03 17.77 -9.48
N GLU A 187 4.87 18.14 -10.03
CA GLU A 187 3.61 18.18 -9.26
C GLU A 187 3.16 16.81 -8.79
N PRO A 188 3.08 15.76 -9.65
CA PRO A 188 2.76 14.42 -9.21
C PRO A 188 3.70 13.89 -8.13
N LEU A 189 5.01 14.13 -8.26
CA LEU A 189 6.01 13.70 -7.28
C LEU A 189 5.75 14.35 -5.92
N GLU A 190 5.51 15.66 -5.88
CA GLU A 190 5.23 16.38 -4.64
C GLU A 190 3.93 15.89 -3.99
N ARG A 191 2.88 15.67 -4.77
CA ARG A 191 1.60 15.16 -4.30
C ARG A 191 1.75 13.76 -3.68
N LEU A 192 2.38 12.83 -4.39
CA LEU A 192 2.62 11.46 -3.89
C LEU A 192 3.51 11.46 -2.65
N ASN A 193 4.52 12.33 -2.59
CA ASN A 193 5.37 12.47 -1.42
C ASN A 193 4.57 12.95 -0.19
N ARG A 194 3.66 13.91 -0.34
CA ARG A 194 2.77 14.35 0.76
C ARG A 194 1.88 13.22 1.27
N VAL A 195 1.32 12.41 0.37
CA VAL A 195 0.52 11.23 0.75
C VAL A 195 1.38 10.21 1.51
N ALA A 196 2.58 9.91 1.02
CA ALA A 196 3.51 9.00 1.67
C ALA A 196 3.92 9.46 3.07
N VAL A 197 4.16 10.76 3.24
CA VAL A 197 4.42 11.37 4.56
C VAL A 197 3.23 11.19 5.50
N GLY A 198 2.00 11.50 5.03
CA GLY A 198 0.78 11.35 5.83
C GLY A 198 0.53 9.91 6.28
N ILE A 199 0.67 8.94 5.39
CA ILE A 199 0.54 7.51 5.73
C ILE A 199 1.65 7.08 6.72
N SER A 200 2.87 7.55 6.52
CA SER A 200 3.99 7.25 7.42
C SER A 200 3.82 7.88 8.81
N ASP A 201 3.21 9.06 8.91
CA ASP A 201 2.84 9.68 10.18
C ASP A 201 1.78 8.85 10.90
N GLU A 202 0.81 8.33 10.15
CA GLU A 202 -0.30 7.53 10.69
C GLU A 202 0.18 6.19 11.29
N LEU A 203 1.33 5.65 10.86
CA LEU A 203 1.94 4.47 11.49
C LEU A 203 2.24 4.69 12.97
N ARG A 204 2.56 5.91 13.35
CA ARG A 204 2.88 6.29 14.73
C ARG A 204 1.69 6.87 15.47
N LEU A 205 0.92 7.72 14.81
CA LEU A 205 -0.13 8.52 15.45
C LEU A 205 -1.41 7.71 15.66
N ASN A 206 -1.71 6.75 14.77
CA ASN A 206 -2.90 5.91 14.83
C ASN A 206 -4.22 6.70 15.01
N LEU A 207 -4.34 7.85 14.35
CA LEU A 207 -5.50 8.74 14.47
C LEU A 207 -6.72 8.22 13.72
N HIS A 208 -6.50 7.42 12.67
CA HIS A 208 -7.55 6.97 11.75
C HIS A 208 -7.73 5.44 11.77
N LEU A 209 -7.73 4.87 12.97
CA LEU A 209 -8.01 3.42 13.14
C LEU A 209 -9.47 3.14 12.82
N ARG A 210 -9.70 2.13 11.96
CA ARG A 210 -11.03 1.68 11.48
C ARG A 210 -11.81 2.80 10.78
N GLN A 211 -11.08 3.64 10.04
CA GLN A 211 -11.64 4.77 9.32
C GLN A 211 -11.23 4.76 7.84
N HIS A 212 -12.07 5.40 7.02
CA HIS A 212 -11.77 5.78 5.66
C HIS A 212 -11.17 7.20 5.67
N VAL A 213 -10.08 7.40 4.91
CA VAL A 213 -9.36 8.67 4.80
C VAL A 213 -9.16 9.00 3.33
N ASP A 214 -9.43 10.23 2.95
CA ASP A 214 -9.28 10.72 1.60
C ASP A 214 -8.06 11.64 1.49
N PHE A 215 -7.09 11.25 0.64
CA PHE A 215 -5.94 12.06 0.24
C PHE A 215 -6.06 12.63 -1.19
N VAL A 216 -7.15 12.31 -1.90
CA VAL A 216 -7.41 12.86 -3.23
C VAL A 216 -7.91 14.29 -3.14
N ALA A 217 -8.13 14.76 -1.93
CA ALA A 217 -8.83 15.95 -1.59
C ALA A 217 -8.46 17.20 -2.36
N ALA A 218 -9.54 17.88 -2.67
CA ALA A 218 -9.75 19.31 -2.74
C ALA A 218 -8.58 20.13 -3.31
N SER A 219 -8.57 20.23 -4.59
CA SER A 219 -8.02 21.38 -5.34
C SER A 219 -8.79 22.67 -5.01
#